data_64d827805a599f3703844a4013b3e5b8
#
_entry.id   64d827805a599f3703844a4013b3e5b8
#
_cell.length_a   1.000
_cell.length_b   1.000
_cell.length_c   1.000
_cell.angle_alpha   90.00
_cell.angle_beta   90.00
_cell.angle_gamma   90.00
#
_symmetry.space_group_name_H-M   'P 1'
#
loop_
_entity.id
_entity.type
_entity.pdbx_description
1 polymer ?
#
loop_
_entity_poly.entity_id
_entity_poly.type
_entity_poly.pdbx_seq_one_letter_code
_entity_poly.pdbx_strand_id
1 'polypeptide(L)'
;MALTLLIGAVSCDWIGNTPSFGDDFITYDIKAGNHEVERNLNTLFTGSSMRFQALFDSSCVYKTTVPENQNDINKLYGFSDCSSQHHNNSARFGWNWREGALRIYAYIYLNGVRQERELGTAELNEITSFRIDIRENTYVFTFRGIETVMPRHCSGGVGVAYKLLPYFGGDEAAPHDIRIKIRNL
;
A
#
# COMPACT_ATOMS: atom_id res chain seq x y z
N MET A 1 -64.00 36.16 19.33
CA MET A 1 -62.93 35.35 19.92
C MET A 1 -62.21 34.65 18.76
N ALA A 2 -61.03 35.14 18.40
CA ALA A 2 -60.20 34.53 17.34
C ALA A 2 -59.13 33.69 18.03
N LEU A 3 -59.09 32.39 17.70
CA LEU A 3 -58.12 31.42 18.22
C LEU A 3 -56.94 31.37 17.25
N THR A 4 -55.78 31.91 17.66
CA THR A 4 -54.55 31.89 16.91
C THR A 4 -53.82 30.58 17.21
N LEU A 5 -53.66 29.74 16.18
CA LEU A 5 -52.90 28.47 16.23
C LEU A 5 -51.42 28.76 15.96
N LEU A 6 -50.55 28.62 16.99
CA LEU A 6 -49.12 28.65 16.82
C LEU A 6 -48.65 27.26 16.32
N ILE A 7 -48.11 27.22 15.09
CA ILE A 7 -47.42 26.05 14.55
C ILE A 7 -45.96 26.20 14.92
N GLY A 8 -45.48 25.40 15.88
CA GLY A 8 -44.07 25.29 16.20
C GLY A 8 -43.34 24.45 15.13
N ALA A 9 -42.41 25.05 14.43
CA ALA A 9 -41.48 24.33 13.54
C ALA A 9 -40.42 23.62 14.40
N VAL A 10 -40.45 22.30 14.40
CA VAL A 10 -39.38 21.48 14.99
C VAL A 10 -38.29 21.38 13.93
N SER A 11 -37.20 22.15 14.09
CA SER A 11 -35.97 21.99 13.34
C SER A 11 -35.28 20.72 13.84
N CYS A 12 -35.27 19.66 13.04
CA CYS A 12 -34.38 18.53 13.24
C CYS A 12 -33.00 18.90 12.71
N ASP A 13 -32.15 19.39 13.61
CA ASP A 13 -30.71 19.44 13.32
C ASP A 13 -30.19 18.00 13.22
N TRP A 14 -30.03 17.53 11.99
CA TRP A 14 -29.24 16.37 11.69
C TRP A 14 -27.76 16.74 11.94
N ILE A 15 -27.30 16.56 13.17
CA ILE A 15 -25.88 16.51 13.47
C ILE A 15 -25.38 15.21 12.84
N GLY A 16 -24.92 15.30 11.60
CA GLY A 16 -24.22 14.22 10.93
C GLY A 16 -22.97 13.91 11.74
N ASN A 17 -23.05 12.88 12.59
CA ASN A 17 -21.86 12.21 13.10
C ASN A 17 -21.16 11.59 11.89
N THR A 18 -20.32 12.37 11.21
CA THR A 18 -19.24 11.78 10.40
C THR A 18 -18.40 10.99 11.39
N PRO A 19 -18.28 9.65 11.21
CA PRO A 19 -17.38 8.90 12.07
C PRO A 19 -15.99 9.51 11.89
N SER A 20 -15.47 10.11 12.96
CA SER A 20 -14.06 10.42 13.09
C SER A 20 -13.36 9.07 13.06
N PHE A 21 -12.93 8.64 11.88
CA PHE A 21 -12.00 7.53 11.77
C PHE A 21 -10.73 7.99 12.49
N GLY A 22 -10.50 7.44 13.69
CA GLY A 22 -9.25 7.65 14.40
C GLY A 22 -8.13 7.47 13.41
N ASP A 23 -7.16 8.38 13.42
CA ASP A 23 -6.10 8.46 12.39
C ASP A 23 -5.04 7.39 12.70
N ASP A 24 -5.43 6.11 12.60
CA ASP A 24 -4.54 4.94 12.79
C ASP A 24 -3.54 4.77 11.64
N PHE A 25 -3.53 5.72 10.71
CA PHE A 25 -2.58 5.72 9.62
C PHE A 25 -1.20 6.19 10.07
N ILE A 26 -0.20 5.36 9.80
CA ILE A 26 1.20 5.74 9.92
C ILE A 26 1.63 6.42 8.63
N THR A 27 2.19 7.61 8.76
CA THR A 27 2.76 8.32 7.61
C THR A 27 4.19 7.84 7.36
N TYR A 28 4.48 7.50 6.12
CA TYR A 28 5.79 7.13 5.61
C TYR A 28 6.24 8.22 4.62
N ASP A 29 7.28 8.96 5.00
CA ASP A 29 7.90 10.00 4.17
C ASP A 29 9.21 9.46 3.60
N ILE A 30 9.35 9.51 2.27
CA ILE A 30 10.60 9.28 1.54
C ILE A 30 11.07 10.65 1.08
N LYS A 31 12.18 11.12 1.60
CA LYS A 31 12.70 12.46 1.28
C LYS A 31 13.32 12.52 -0.11
N ALA A 32 13.26 13.70 -0.71
CA ALA A 32 13.94 13.99 -1.97
C ALA A 32 15.41 13.51 -1.92
N GLY A 33 15.84 12.81 -2.95
CA GLY A 33 17.19 12.25 -3.03
C GLY A 33 17.42 10.96 -2.26
N ASN A 34 16.38 10.42 -1.59
CA ASN A 34 16.45 9.15 -0.86
C ASN A 34 15.60 8.07 -1.53
N HIS A 35 15.90 6.82 -1.20
CA HIS A 35 15.10 5.65 -1.56
C HIS A 35 14.23 5.18 -0.40
N GLU A 36 14.72 5.28 0.81
CA GLU A 36 14.14 4.69 2.02
C GLU A 36 13.32 5.72 2.80
N VAL A 37 12.35 5.21 3.56
CA VAL A 37 11.65 6.00 4.56
C VAL A 37 12.57 6.30 5.75
N GLU A 38 12.43 7.46 6.37
CA GLU A 38 13.23 7.86 7.55
C GLU A 38 13.02 6.92 8.76
N ARG A 39 11.93 6.17 8.76
CA ARG A 39 11.51 5.30 9.86
C ARG A 39 11.97 3.86 9.61
N ASN A 40 13.13 3.49 10.16
CA ASN A 40 13.63 2.12 10.08
C ASN A 40 13.11 1.31 11.28
N LEU A 41 11.90 0.74 11.17
CA LEU A 41 11.36 -0.19 12.14
C LEU A 41 11.44 -1.61 11.56
N ASN A 42 12.51 -2.32 11.90
CA ASN A 42 12.61 -3.76 11.65
C ASN A 42 11.55 -4.49 12.50
N THR A 43 10.36 -4.64 11.95
CA THR A 43 9.26 -5.33 12.61
C THR A 43 9.17 -6.74 12.06
N LEU A 44 9.20 -7.74 12.94
CA LEU A 44 8.99 -9.13 12.55
C LEU A 44 7.62 -9.30 11.90
N PHE A 45 7.56 -10.16 10.90
CA PHE A 45 6.33 -10.68 10.33
C PHE A 45 6.25 -12.18 10.58
N THR A 46 5.17 -12.62 11.20
CA THR A 46 4.82 -14.02 11.33
C THR A 46 3.33 -14.14 11.12
N GLY A 47 2.90 -14.83 10.08
CA GLY A 47 1.48 -14.96 9.78
C GLY A 47 1.20 -15.56 8.41
N SER A 48 -0.06 -15.89 8.19
CA SER A 48 -0.57 -16.42 6.91
C SER A 48 -1.19 -15.32 6.02
N SER A 49 -1.32 -14.10 6.54
CA SER A 49 -1.94 -12.98 5.81
C SER A 49 -1.37 -11.65 6.30
N MET A 50 -1.16 -10.76 5.36
CA MET A 50 -0.92 -9.34 5.62
C MET A 50 -2.05 -8.53 5.00
N ARG A 51 -2.73 -7.72 5.81
CA ARG A 51 -3.81 -6.84 5.36
C ARG A 51 -3.49 -5.42 5.78
N PHE A 52 -3.69 -4.49 4.88
CA PHE A 52 -3.48 -3.08 5.17
C PHE A 52 -4.30 -2.19 4.22
N GLN A 53 -4.41 -0.94 4.60
CA GLN A 53 -4.92 0.11 3.74
C GLN A 53 -3.81 1.12 3.48
N ALA A 54 -3.78 1.67 2.28
CA ALA A 54 -2.89 2.76 1.94
C ALA A 54 -3.65 3.93 1.32
N LEU A 55 -3.10 5.11 1.54
CA LEU A 55 -3.53 6.35 0.93
C LEU A 55 -2.30 7.02 0.31
N PHE A 56 -2.38 7.25 -0.99
CA PHE A 56 -1.37 7.96 -1.77
C PHE A 56 -1.87 9.38 -2.01
N ASP A 57 -1.11 10.38 -1.63
CA ASP A 57 -1.44 11.76 -1.94
C ASP A 57 -0.81 12.25 -3.25
N SER A 58 -0.98 13.52 -3.59
CA SER A 58 -0.45 14.09 -4.83
C SER A 58 1.07 14.07 -4.94
N SER A 59 1.80 13.83 -3.83
CA SER A 59 3.26 13.67 -3.87
C SER A 59 3.69 12.38 -4.59
N CYS A 60 2.78 11.43 -4.77
CA CYS A 60 3.04 10.22 -5.55
C CYS A 60 3.01 10.43 -7.07
N VAL A 61 2.69 11.65 -7.52
CA VAL A 61 2.82 12.08 -8.92
C VAL A 61 4.24 12.56 -9.14
N TYR A 62 5.05 11.80 -9.86
CA TYR A 62 6.46 12.13 -10.08
C TYR A 62 6.87 11.92 -11.54
N LYS A 63 7.99 12.51 -11.89
CA LYS A 63 8.69 12.29 -13.16
C LYS A 63 10.16 12.03 -12.88
N THR A 64 10.68 10.96 -13.46
CA THR A 64 12.11 10.60 -13.39
C THR A 64 12.95 11.49 -14.30
N THR A 65 14.23 11.63 -14.01
CA THR A 65 15.20 12.35 -14.84
C THR A 65 15.49 11.56 -16.12
N VAL A 66 15.67 10.26 -15.98
CA VAL A 66 15.84 9.32 -17.09
C VAL A 66 14.46 8.72 -17.43
N PRO A 67 13.94 8.92 -18.65
CA PRO A 67 12.58 8.50 -19.00
C PRO A 67 12.31 7.01 -18.82
N GLU A 68 13.30 6.16 -19.03
CA GLU A 68 13.21 4.70 -18.90
C GLU A 68 12.92 4.29 -17.45
N ASN A 69 13.46 5.03 -16.48
CA ASN A 69 13.27 4.79 -15.04
C ASN A 69 11.84 5.09 -14.55
N GLN A 70 11.02 5.76 -15.38
CA GLN A 70 9.59 5.94 -15.09
C GLN A 70 8.83 4.60 -15.02
N ASN A 71 9.40 3.54 -15.60
CA ASN A 71 8.86 2.19 -15.55
C ASN A 71 9.28 1.43 -14.28
N ASP A 72 10.21 1.96 -13.50
CA ASP A 72 10.63 1.33 -12.25
C ASP A 72 9.50 1.22 -11.26
N ILE A 73 9.46 0.06 -10.58
CA ILE A 73 8.41 -0.20 -9.59
C ILE A 73 8.94 0.17 -8.20
N ASN A 74 8.35 1.20 -7.62
CA ASN A 74 8.51 1.54 -6.21
C ASN A 74 7.86 0.45 -5.36
N LYS A 75 8.35 0.24 -4.16
CA LYS A 75 7.85 -0.77 -3.25
C LYS A 75 6.90 -0.10 -2.25
N LEU A 76 5.72 -0.69 -2.05
CA LEU A 76 4.73 -0.17 -1.14
C LEU A 76 4.89 -0.79 0.26
N TYR A 77 4.50 -2.03 0.42
CA TYR A 77 4.47 -2.70 1.71
C TYR A 77 4.34 -4.21 1.51
N GLY A 78 4.93 -4.98 2.43
CA GLY A 78 4.91 -6.43 2.37
C GLY A 78 5.83 -7.06 3.40
N PHE A 79 6.39 -8.22 3.07
CA PHE A 79 7.26 -8.98 3.96
C PHE A 79 8.32 -9.76 3.18
N SER A 80 9.49 -9.95 3.81
CA SER A 80 10.41 -11.03 3.41
C SER A 80 9.85 -12.36 3.87
N ASP A 81 10.32 -13.47 3.31
CA ASP A 81 9.77 -14.79 3.61
C ASP A 81 10.83 -15.89 3.58
N CYS A 82 10.40 -17.11 3.92
CA CYS A 82 11.25 -18.31 3.93
C CYS A 82 12.50 -18.13 4.81
N SER A 83 12.40 -17.35 5.90
CA SER A 83 13.53 -17.00 6.80
C SER A 83 14.75 -16.47 6.04
N SER A 84 14.53 -15.71 4.97
CA SER A 84 15.58 -15.22 4.07
C SER A 84 15.56 -13.70 3.92
N GLN A 85 16.63 -13.17 3.33
CA GLN A 85 16.69 -11.77 2.90
C GLN A 85 15.64 -11.51 1.81
N HIS A 86 15.09 -10.30 1.79
CA HIS A 86 13.98 -9.94 0.89
C HIS A 86 14.31 -10.01 -0.61
N HIS A 87 15.60 -9.92 -0.98
CA HIS A 87 16.04 -10.14 -2.36
C HIS A 87 16.15 -11.63 -2.72
N ASN A 88 16.04 -12.53 -1.73
CA ASN A 88 15.93 -13.96 -2.00
C ASN A 88 14.48 -14.37 -2.14
N ASN A 89 13.67 -14.12 -1.09
CA ASN A 89 12.25 -14.44 -1.12
C ASN A 89 11.45 -13.36 -0.40
N SER A 90 10.47 -12.80 -1.07
CA SER A 90 9.59 -11.79 -0.50
C SER A 90 8.31 -11.64 -1.31
N ALA A 91 7.28 -11.08 -0.66
CA ALA A 91 6.04 -10.66 -1.30
C ALA A 91 5.68 -9.25 -0.83
N ARG A 92 5.43 -8.34 -1.74
CA ARG A 92 4.98 -6.98 -1.45
C ARG A 92 4.18 -6.40 -2.61
N PHE A 93 3.35 -5.43 -2.32
CA PHE A 93 2.80 -4.60 -3.37
C PHE A 93 3.86 -3.61 -3.84
N GLY A 94 3.84 -3.32 -5.14
CA GLY A 94 4.61 -2.26 -5.76
C GLY A 94 3.69 -1.21 -6.36
N TRP A 95 4.25 -0.05 -6.72
CA TRP A 95 3.53 1.02 -7.38
C TRP A 95 4.45 1.86 -8.26
N ASN A 96 3.90 2.53 -9.26
CA ASN A 96 4.55 3.64 -9.94
C ASN A 96 3.51 4.63 -10.48
N TRP A 97 3.98 5.85 -10.79
CA TRP A 97 3.19 6.82 -11.51
C TRP A 97 3.58 6.76 -12.97
N ARG A 98 2.72 6.25 -13.82
CA ARG A 98 2.99 6.12 -15.25
C ARG A 98 1.74 6.40 -16.08
N GLU A 99 1.90 7.14 -17.20
CA GLU A 99 0.80 7.45 -18.12
C GLU A 99 -0.40 8.11 -17.44
N GLY A 100 -0.12 9.01 -16.46
CA GLY A 100 -1.16 9.73 -15.74
C GLY A 100 -1.94 8.92 -14.72
N ALA A 101 -1.47 7.73 -14.34
CA ALA A 101 -2.14 6.85 -13.39
C ALA A 101 -1.18 6.27 -12.35
N LEU A 102 -1.68 6.05 -11.14
CA LEU A 102 -1.01 5.32 -10.07
C LEU A 102 -1.23 3.81 -10.29
N ARG A 103 -0.24 3.13 -10.83
CA ARG A 103 -0.31 1.69 -11.13
C ARG A 103 0.15 0.86 -9.95
N ILE A 104 -0.53 -0.25 -9.71
CA ILE A 104 -0.28 -1.16 -8.59
C ILE A 104 0.17 -2.52 -9.12
N TYR A 105 1.13 -3.11 -8.42
CA TYR A 105 1.77 -4.37 -8.83
C TYR A 105 1.80 -5.37 -7.68
N ALA A 106 1.63 -6.66 -8.00
CA ALA A 106 2.19 -7.75 -7.20
C ALA A 106 3.69 -7.82 -7.53
N TYR A 107 4.53 -7.82 -6.51
CA TYR A 107 5.99 -7.79 -6.65
C TYR A 107 6.60 -8.80 -5.71
N ILE A 108 7.30 -9.79 -6.25
CA ILE A 108 7.92 -10.86 -5.46
C ILE A 108 9.40 -11.04 -5.83
N TYR A 109 10.14 -11.60 -4.90
CA TYR A 109 11.38 -12.31 -5.19
C TYR A 109 11.16 -13.81 -4.95
N LEU A 110 11.62 -14.63 -5.86
CA LEU A 110 11.59 -16.09 -5.83
C LEU A 110 12.98 -16.62 -6.09
N ASN A 111 13.68 -17.10 -5.08
CA ASN A 111 15.07 -17.55 -5.17
C ASN A 111 16.02 -16.53 -5.83
N GLY A 112 15.92 -15.28 -5.43
CA GLY A 112 16.74 -14.20 -5.99
C GLY A 112 16.26 -13.64 -7.33
N VAL A 113 15.21 -14.20 -7.92
CA VAL A 113 14.64 -13.74 -9.18
C VAL A 113 13.42 -12.86 -8.93
N ARG A 114 13.48 -11.61 -9.40
CA ARG A 114 12.36 -10.67 -9.36
C ARG A 114 11.28 -11.09 -10.35
N GLN A 115 10.02 -11.04 -9.88
CA GLN A 115 8.83 -11.21 -10.71
C GLN A 115 7.80 -10.17 -10.31
N GLU A 116 7.12 -9.59 -11.29
CA GLU A 116 6.05 -8.63 -11.07
C GLU A 116 4.85 -8.87 -11.99
N ARG A 117 3.68 -8.41 -11.53
CA ARG A 117 2.45 -8.41 -12.32
C ARG A 117 1.64 -7.16 -11.99
N GLU A 118 1.27 -6.38 -13.00
CA GLU A 118 0.36 -5.25 -12.82
C GLU A 118 -1.04 -5.75 -12.43
N LEU A 119 -1.63 -5.10 -11.42
CA LEU A 119 -2.93 -5.47 -10.84
C LEU A 119 -4.02 -4.46 -11.21
N GLY A 120 -3.65 -3.29 -11.70
CA GLY A 120 -4.54 -2.19 -12.05
C GLY A 120 -4.09 -0.86 -11.45
N THR A 121 -5.00 0.09 -11.32
CA THR A 121 -4.72 1.45 -10.85
C THR A 121 -5.41 1.76 -9.51
N ALA A 122 -4.81 2.63 -8.71
CA ALA A 122 -5.43 3.23 -7.53
C ALA A 122 -5.65 4.73 -7.75
N GLU A 123 -6.60 5.31 -7.02
CA GLU A 123 -6.86 6.74 -7.06
C GLU A 123 -6.05 7.46 -5.98
N LEU A 124 -5.59 8.68 -6.32
CA LEU A 124 -4.93 9.55 -5.33
C LEU A 124 -5.96 10.07 -4.33
N ASN A 125 -5.53 10.23 -3.08
CA ASN A 125 -6.34 10.71 -1.96
C ASN A 125 -7.53 9.79 -1.59
N GLU A 126 -7.55 8.55 -2.10
CA GLU A 126 -8.53 7.54 -1.74
C GLU A 126 -7.88 6.40 -0.94
N ILE A 127 -8.61 5.92 0.07
CA ILE A 127 -8.17 4.77 0.86
C ILE A 127 -8.37 3.50 0.05
N THR A 128 -7.28 2.82 -0.24
CA THR A 128 -7.27 1.55 -0.98
C THR A 128 -6.86 0.40 -0.08
N SER A 129 -7.57 -0.73 -0.16
CA SER A 129 -7.30 -1.94 0.62
C SER A 129 -6.44 -2.94 -0.14
N PHE A 130 -5.49 -3.54 0.56
CA PHE A 130 -4.51 -4.48 0.05
C PHE A 130 -4.45 -5.72 0.93
N ARG A 131 -4.26 -6.89 0.33
CA ARG A 131 -4.08 -8.14 1.05
C ARG A 131 -3.12 -9.06 0.33
N ILE A 132 -2.23 -9.70 1.09
CA ILE A 132 -1.38 -10.80 0.64
C ILE A 132 -1.67 -11.98 1.55
N ASP A 133 -2.17 -13.07 1.00
CA ASP A 133 -2.32 -14.35 1.70
C ASP A 133 -1.22 -15.32 1.29
N ILE A 134 -0.79 -16.13 2.23
CA ILE A 134 0.09 -17.26 1.98
C ILE A 134 -0.77 -18.52 1.92
N ARG A 135 -0.77 -19.19 0.77
CA ARG A 135 -1.49 -20.47 0.54
C ARG A 135 -0.47 -21.50 0.06
N GLU A 136 0.06 -22.29 1.00
CA GLU A 136 1.08 -23.32 0.72
C GLU A 136 2.33 -22.72 0.03
N ASN A 137 2.50 -23.02 -1.25
CA ASN A 137 3.61 -22.56 -2.09
C ASN A 137 3.23 -21.39 -3.02
N THR A 138 2.21 -20.60 -2.64
CA THR A 138 1.78 -19.42 -3.40
C THR A 138 1.54 -18.22 -2.50
N TYR A 139 1.69 -17.03 -3.07
CA TYR A 139 1.17 -15.77 -2.57
C TYR A 139 -0.09 -15.42 -3.36
N VAL A 140 -1.14 -15.02 -2.66
CA VAL A 140 -2.37 -14.54 -3.30
C VAL A 140 -2.53 -13.06 -2.96
N PHE A 141 -2.33 -12.22 -3.95
CA PHE A 141 -2.51 -10.78 -3.86
C PHE A 141 -3.96 -10.44 -4.16
N THR A 142 -4.64 -9.77 -3.24
CA THR A 142 -6.00 -9.26 -3.46
C THR A 142 -5.96 -7.73 -3.57
N PHE A 143 -6.37 -7.22 -4.71
CA PHE A 143 -6.51 -5.81 -5.00
C PHE A 143 -7.85 -5.54 -5.66
N ARG A 144 -8.65 -4.60 -5.12
CA ARG A 144 -10.02 -4.30 -5.59
C ARG A 144 -10.90 -5.55 -5.76
N GLY A 145 -10.75 -6.53 -4.85
CA GLY A 145 -11.54 -7.78 -4.88
C GLY A 145 -11.05 -8.82 -5.89
N ILE A 146 -10.03 -8.52 -6.68
CA ILE A 146 -9.45 -9.45 -7.67
C ILE A 146 -8.24 -10.13 -7.06
N GLU A 147 -8.21 -11.48 -7.10
CA GLU A 147 -7.07 -12.28 -6.67
C GLU A 147 -6.08 -12.52 -7.82
N THR A 148 -4.81 -12.34 -7.52
CA THR A 148 -3.69 -12.67 -8.40
C THR A 148 -2.73 -13.60 -7.67
N VAL A 149 -2.49 -14.77 -8.24
CA VAL A 149 -1.61 -15.80 -7.66
C VAL A 149 -0.19 -15.63 -8.20
N MET A 150 0.78 -15.62 -7.27
CA MET A 150 2.21 -15.60 -7.57
C MET A 150 2.91 -16.77 -6.87
N PRO A 151 3.99 -17.33 -7.44
CA PRO A 151 4.70 -18.45 -6.83
C PRO A 151 5.43 -18.04 -5.54
N ARG A 152 5.58 -18.99 -4.62
CA ARG A 152 6.34 -18.91 -3.38
C ARG A 152 7.33 -20.05 -3.28
N HIS A 153 8.54 -19.80 -2.77
CA HIS A 153 9.60 -20.81 -2.71
C HIS A 153 9.36 -21.86 -1.61
N CYS A 154 9.08 -21.41 -0.41
CA CYS A 154 8.88 -22.32 0.73
C CYS A 154 7.43 -22.83 0.78
N SER A 155 7.26 -23.99 1.39
CA SER A 155 5.95 -24.60 1.65
C SER A 155 5.41 -24.18 3.02
N GLY A 156 4.13 -24.49 3.27
CA GLY A 156 3.44 -24.16 4.51
C GLY A 156 2.72 -22.80 4.46
N GLY A 157 1.66 -22.69 5.25
CA GLY A 157 0.73 -21.54 5.23
C GLY A 157 1.17 -20.34 6.06
N VAL A 158 2.40 -20.30 6.58
CA VAL A 158 2.89 -19.22 7.44
C VAL A 158 4.21 -18.66 6.92
N GLY A 159 4.27 -17.37 6.76
CA GLY A 159 5.51 -16.64 6.48
C GLY A 159 6.22 -16.25 7.78
N VAL A 160 7.53 -16.32 7.77
CA VAL A 160 8.38 -15.93 8.90
C VAL A 160 9.56 -15.12 8.38
N ALA A 161 9.61 -13.85 8.69
CA ALA A 161 10.78 -12.98 8.57
C ALA A 161 10.48 -11.54 9.06
N TYR A 162 10.53 -10.51 8.21
CA TYR A 162 10.34 -9.12 8.61
C TYR A 162 9.48 -8.35 7.61
N LYS A 163 8.83 -7.30 8.11
CA LYS A 163 8.02 -6.38 7.27
C LYS A 163 8.94 -5.55 6.38
N LEU A 164 8.45 -5.27 5.18
CA LEU A 164 9.11 -4.42 4.20
C LEU A 164 8.31 -3.13 4.04
N LEU A 165 8.97 -2.03 4.34
CA LEU A 165 8.41 -0.68 4.32
C LEU A 165 8.44 -0.08 2.90
N PRO A 166 7.76 1.06 2.68
CA PRO A 166 7.84 1.79 1.43
C PRO A 166 9.29 2.15 1.06
N TYR A 167 9.58 2.02 -0.24
CA TYR A 167 10.89 2.29 -0.82
C TYR A 167 10.70 2.84 -2.22
N PHE A 168 11.28 3.98 -2.54
CA PHE A 168 11.26 4.55 -3.88
C PHE A 168 12.38 3.95 -4.73
N GLY A 169 12.06 3.62 -5.97
CA GLY A 169 13.09 3.28 -6.85
C GLY A 169 13.17 1.94 -7.47
N GLY A 170 13.99 1.93 -8.35
CA GLY A 170 14.99 1.35 -9.17
C GLY A 170 16.27 2.16 -9.04
N ASP A 171 16.68 2.73 -10.15
CA ASP A 171 17.98 3.37 -10.26
C ASP A 171 17.99 4.83 -9.77
N GLU A 172 16.82 5.50 -9.76
CA GLU A 172 16.71 6.86 -9.28
C GLU A 172 16.08 6.94 -7.90
N ALA A 173 16.60 7.85 -7.08
CA ALA A 173 16.02 8.25 -5.81
C ALA A 173 14.77 9.13 -6.03
N ALA A 174 13.98 9.34 -4.96
CA ALA A 174 12.79 10.17 -5.02
C ALA A 174 13.10 11.60 -5.52
N PRO A 175 12.43 12.09 -6.57
CA PRO A 175 12.73 13.39 -7.16
C PRO A 175 12.26 14.56 -6.28
N HIS A 176 11.36 14.31 -5.36
CA HIS A 176 10.84 15.21 -4.32
C HIS A 176 10.34 14.37 -3.14
N ASP A 177 9.91 15.02 -2.07
CA ASP A 177 9.33 14.31 -0.92
C ASP A 177 8.09 13.53 -1.35
N ILE A 178 8.07 12.21 -1.09
CA ILE A 178 6.94 11.30 -1.37
C ILE A 178 6.32 10.89 -0.05
N ARG A 179 5.00 10.99 0.05
CA ARG A 179 4.26 10.62 1.24
C ARG A 179 3.22 9.56 0.96
N ILE A 180 3.26 8.49 1.75
CA ILE A 180 2.27 7.42 1.72
C ILE A 180 1.81 7.17 3.15
N LYS A 181 0.50 7.09 3.36
CA LYS A 181 -0.07 6.69 4.64
C LYS A 181 -0.51 5.24 4.59
N ILE A 182 -0.16 4.45 5.62
CA ILE A 182 -0.51 3.02 5.71
C ILE A 182 -1.10 2.72 7.07
N ARG A 183 -2.19 1.93 7.08
CA ARG A 183 -2.83 1.37 8.27
C ARG A 183 -2.87 -0.15 8.16
N ASN A 184 -2.37 -0.89 9.16
CA ASN A 184 -2.54 -2.33 9.26
C ASN A 184 -3.99 -2.68 9.69
N LEU A 185 -4.51 -3.82 9.21
CA LEU A 185 -5.84 -4.33 9.51
C LEU A 185 -5.77 -5.66 10.26
#